data_4a6fe7110533f2501df1bcfd2b699b25
#
_entry.id   4a6fe7110533f2501df1bcfd2b699b25
#
_cell.length_a   1.000
_cell.length_b   1.000
_cell.length_c   1.000
_cell.angle_alpha   90.00
_cell.angle_beta   90.00
_cell.angle_gamma   90.00
#
_symmetry.space_group_name_H-M   'P 1'
#
loop_
_entity.id
_entity.type
_entity.pdbx_description
1 polymer ?
#
loop_
_entity_poly.entity_id
_entity_poly.type
_entity_poly.pdbx_seq_one_letter_code
_entity_poly.pdbx_strand_id
1 'polypeptide(L)'
;MHYVGTFEEAALVAHPRYAGHSHGYAEAGLVDERTGSVHTGLSLCRLAAAGMLSAHVHSYEEGFYLLAGRVILSVESRSYALAPGDYGALKVGTSHGWRNVGAEPVSWLQIAAPQPKPVGRERDTFFPKNGTIPAEATPLDTAAVSGDLLGHFDIGQIPRGSEGRMAGGGLEGVFLKWMIDEKLGARHHRMLFIEYQPGVSIGLHDHTFEESYFILDGEVEATLDGRKYLAKPGHVLWTGVGCVHAFANVGQAPVRWLETFAPQPPAENVFRFVAEWEQRARELEGH
;
A
#
# COMPACT_ATOMS: atom_id res chain seq x y z
N MET A 1 -6.35 8.36 -16.46
CA MET A 1 -6.12 6.92 -16.81
C MET A 1 -6.24 6.10 -15.54
N HIS A 2 -6.89 4.92 -15.62
CA HIS A 2 -7.10 4.05 -14.46
C HIS A 2 -7.04 2.57 -14.84
N TYR A 3 -6.91 1.71 -13.84
CA TYR A 3 -6.98 0.26 -13.96
C TYR A 3 -7.89 -0.32 -12.88
N VAL A 4 -8.59 -1.39 -13.20
CA VAL A 4 -9.38 -2.21 -12.26
C VAL A 4 -9.12 -3.67 -12.54
N GLY A 5 -8.71 -4.41 -11.52
CA GLY A 5 -8.43 -5.83 -11.58
C GLY A 5 -8.85 -6.55 -10.31
N THR A 6 -8.61 -7.84 -10.28
CA THR A 6 -8.86 -8.70 -9.12
C THR A 6 -7.62 -9.54 -8.86
N PHE A 7 -7.26 -9.71 -7.60
CA PHE A 7 -6.23 -10.66 -7.22
C PHE A 7 -6.71 -12.09 -7.44
N GLU A 8 -5.89 -12.86 -8.13
CA GLU A 8 -6.10 -14.29 -8.38
C GLU A 8 -4.94 -15.09 -7.80
N GLU A 9 -5.22 -16.15 -7.06
CA GLU A 9 -4.20 -17.04 -6.47
C GLU A 9 -3.19 -17.57 -7.52
N ALA A 10 -3.64 -17.83 -8.72
CA ALA A 10 -2.80 -18.29 -9.84
C ALA A 10 -1.77 -17.25 -10.32
N ALA A 11 -1.95 -15.96 -9.92
CA ALA A 11 -1.00 -14.90 -10.23
C ALA A 11 0.23 -14.90 -9.32
N LEU A 12 0.20 -15.66 -8.21
CA LEU A 12 1.36 -15.82 -7.34
C LEU A 12 2.40 -16.70 -8.00
N VAL A 13 3.49 -16.13 -8.40
CA VAL A 13 4.60 -16.81 -9.06
C VAL A 13 5.93 -16.48 -8.41
N ALA A 14 6.90 -17.40 -8.50
CA ALA A 14 8.27 -17.11 -8.11
C ALA A 14 8.83 -16.01 -9.00
N HIS A 15 9.20 -14.86 -8.40
CA HIS A 15 9.66 -13.72 -9.19
C HIS A 15 11.12 -13.86 -9.58
N PRO A 16 11.49 -13.71 -10.87
CA PRO A 16 12.85 -13.90 -11.36
C PRO A 16 13.92 -13.03 -10.69
N ARG A 17 13.54 -11.85 -10.20
CA ARG A 17 14.41 -10.95 -9.42
C ARG A 17 15.08 -11.63 -8.24
N TYR A 18 14.39 -12.58 -7.61
CA TYR A 18 14.83 -13.30 -6.42
C TYR A 18 15.34 -14.72 -6.70
N ALA A 19 15.58 -15.06 -7.97
CA ALA A 19 16.07 -16.38 -8.37
C ALA A 19 17.42 -16.70 -7.68
N GLY A 20 17.48 -17.86 -7.01
CA GLY A 20 18.65 -18.27 -6.21
C GLY A 20 18.78 -17.59 -4.85
N HIS A 21 17.88 -16.66 -4.49
CA HIS A 21 17.89 -15.91 -3.25
C HIS A 21 16.58 -16.02 -2.45
N SER A 22 15.67 -16.86 -2.90
CA SER A 22 14.42 -17.14 -2.18
C SER A 22 14.10 -18.63 -2.18
N HIS A 23 13.39 -19.04 -1.15
CA HIS A 23 12.76 -20.36 -1.04
C HIS A 23 11.32 -20.19 -0.58
N GLY A 24 10.37 -20.71 -1.36
CA GLY A 24 8.95 -20.61 -1.03
C GLY A 24 8.36 -19.20 -1.11
N TYR A 25 9.05 -18.24 -1.73
CA TYR A 25 8.55 -16.89 -1.99
C TYR A 25 7.85 -16.83 -3.35
N ALA A 26 6.69 -16.19 -3.37
CA ALA A 26 5.94 -15.86 -4.57
C ALA A 26 5.32 -14.47 -4.46
N GLU A 27 5.15 -13.79 -5.58
CA GLU A 27 4.45 -12.51 -5.63
C GLU A 27 3.50 -12.44 -6.82
N ALA A 28 2.43 -11.69 -6.66
CA ALA A 28 1.51 -11.30 -7.71
C ALA A 28 1.60 -9.78 -7.88
N GLY A 29 2.11 -9.30 -9.01
CA GLY A 29 2.08 -7.88 -9.35
C GLY A 29 0.64 -7.43 -9.61
N LEU A 30 0.13 -6.53 -8.79
CA LEU A 30 -1.24 -6.01 -8.83
C LEU A 30 -1.31 -4.70 -9.60
N VAL A 31 -0.33 -3.82 -9.39
CA VAL A 31 -0.13 -2.55 -10.10
C VAL A 31 1.33 -2.45 -10.52
N ASP A 32 1.57 -2.26 -11.79
CA ASP A 32 2.90 -2.13 -12.38
C ASP A 32 2.84 -1.42 -13.75
N GLU A 33 3.91 -1.45 -14.52
CA GLU A 33 3.95 -0.85 -15.86
C GLU A 33 2.86 -1.37 -16.80
N ARG A 34 2.40 -2.61 -16.62
CA ARG A 34 1.34 -3.23 -17.47
C ARG A 34 -0.02 -2.60 -17.19
N THR A 35 -0.24 -2.07 -15.99
CA THR A 35 -1.46 -1.33 -15.62
C THR A 35 -1.39 0.14 -16.03
N GLY A 36 -0.22 0.62 -16.43
CA GLY A 36 0.05 2.01 -16.81
C GLY A 36 0.69 2.85 -15.71
N SER A 37 0.99 2.26 -14.55
CA SER A 37 1.68 2.94 -13.46
C SER A 37 3.12 3.28 -13.83
N VAL A 38 3.59 4.44 -13.35
CA VAL A 38 4.96 4.94 -13.53
C VAL A 38 5.66 5.12 -12.19
N HIS A 39 4.91 5.51 -11.16
CA HIS A 39 5.48 5.87 -9.86
C HIS A 39 5.39 4.76 -8.84
N THR A 40 4.43 3.85 -8.95
CA THR A 40 4.18 2.85 -7.92
C THR A 40 4.12 1.43 -8.48
N GLY A 41 4.69 0.48 -7.76
CA GLY A 41 4.40 -0.95 -7.88
C GLY A 41 3.65 -1.41 -6.65
N LEU A 42 2.54 -2.13 -6.83
CA LEU A 42 1.81 -2.80 -5.75
C LEU A 42 1.81 -4.30 -6.02
N SER A 43 2.21 -5.09 -5.04
CA SER A 43 2.23 -6.56 -5.13
C SER A 43 1.58 -7.19 -3.91
N LEU A 44 0.96 -8.35 -4.10
CA LEU A 44 0.68 -9.27 -3.01
C LEU A 44 1.80 -10.31 -2.95
N CYS A 45 2.47 -10.37 -1.82
CA CYS A 45 3.59 -11.26 -1.57
C CYS A 45 3.17 -12.40 -0.66
N ARG A 46 3.76 -13.58 -0.89
CA ARG A 46 3.54 -14.78 -0.07
C ARG A 46 4.84 -15.51 0.20
N LEU A 47 4.99 -15.97 1.44
CA LEU A 47 6.11 -16.80 1.87
C LEU A 47 5.56 -18.10 2.48
N ALA A 48 5.84 -19.22 1.84
CA ALA A 48 5.39 -20.53 2.30
C ALA A 48 5.93 -20.87 3.70
N ALA A 49 5.39 -21.91 4.33
CA ALA A 49 5.95 -22.47 5.56
C ALA A 49 7.45 -22.78 5.38
N ALA A 50 8.26 -22.44 6.38
CA ALA A 50 9.73 -22.51 6.34
C ALA A 50 10.38 -21.74 5.17
N GLY A 51 9.64 -20.88 4.49
CA GLY A 51 10.13 -20.07 3.38
C GLY A 51 11.08 -18.95 3.81
N MET A 52 11.89 -18.49 2.86
CA MET A 52 12.85 -17.41 3.09
C MET A 52 13.02 -16.57 1.84
N LEU A 53 13.16 -15.27 2.04
CA LEU A 53 13.68 -14.32 1.06
C LEU A 53 14.95 -13.71 1.66
N SER A 54 16.10 -14.03 1.07
CA SER A 54 17.43 -13.65 1.57
C SER A 54 17.55 -12.14 1.75
N ALA A 55 18.44 -11.72 2.63
CA ALA A 55 18.74 -10.30 2.80
C ALA A 55 19.15 -9.66 1.47
N HIS A 56 18.56 -8.51 1.16
CA HIS A 56 18.76 -7.76 -0.07
C HIS A 56 18.56 -6.27 0.17
N VAL A 57 18.93 -5.47 -0.83
CA VAL A 57 18.69 -4.04 -0.86
C VAL A 57 18.02 -3.65 -2.18
N HIS A 58 17.18 -2.63 -2.15
CA HIS A 58 16.58 -2.04 -3.33
C HIS A 58 17.10 -0.63 -3.61
N SER A 59 17.11 -0.23 -4.89
CA SER A 59 17.29 1.16 -5.30
C SER A 59 16.00 1.98 -5.29
N TYR A 60 14.93 1.42 -4.76
CA TYR A 60 13.64 2.05 -4.51
C TYR A 60 13.26 1.89 -3.02
N GLU A 61 12.28 2.65 -2.59
CA GLU A 61 11.69 2.55 -1.25
C GLU A 61 10.58 1.52 -1.28
N GLU A 62 10.49 0.71 -0.24
CA GLU A 62 9.46 -0.31 -0.08
C GLU A 62 8.61 -0.03 1.16
N GLY A 63 7.31 -0.22 1.05
CA GLY A 63 6.41 -0.27 2.17
C GLY A 63 5.66 -1.60 2.20
N PHE A 64 5.25 -2.05 3.38
CA PHE A 64 4.49 -3.29 3.51
C PHE A 64 3.42 -3.21 4.59
N TYR A 65 2.40 -4.06 4.44
CA TYR A 65 1.38 -4.33 5.46
C TYR A 65 1.12 -5.84 5.52
N LEU A 66 1.29 -6.44 6.72
CA LEU A 66 1.14 -7.87 6.93
C LEU A 66 -0.34 -8.25 7.05
N LEU A 67 -0.82 -9.05 6.11
CA LEU A 67 -2.22 -9.48 6.03
C LEU A 67 -2.49 -10.76 6.86
N ALA A 68 -1.58 -11.73 6.79
CA ALA A 68 -1.77 -13.03 7.42
C ALA A 68 -0.45 -13.71 7.77
N GLY A 69 -0.50 -14.57 8.79
CA GLY A 69 0.64 -15.35 9.25
C GLY A 69 1.59 -14.58 10.16
N ARG A 70 2.71 -15.19 10.53
CA ARG A 70 3.78 -14.60 11.35
C ARG A 70 5.11 -14.79 10.66
N VAL A 71 5.94 -13.77 10.65
CA VAL A 71 7.19 -13.76 9.89
C VAL A 71 8.29 -13.02 10.66
N ILE A 72 9.53 -13.42 10.45
CA ILE A 72 10.70 -12.65 10.87
C ILE A 72 11.08 -11.72 9.71
N LEU A 73 11.13 -10.42 9.99
CA LEU A 73 11.75 -9.41 9.16
C LEU A 73 13.10 -9.02 9.78
N SER A 74 14.18 -9.23 9.05
CA SER A 74 15.48 -8.63 9.39
C SER A 74 15.67 -7.34 8.65
N VAL A 75 16.02 -6.28 9.37
CA VAL A 75 16.35 -4.96 8.83
C VAL A 75 17.70 -4.56 9.40
N GLU A 76 18.70 -4.40 8.53
CA GLU A 76 20.08 -4.13 8.92
C GLU A 76 20.58 -5.18 9.95
N SER A 77 20.91 -4.75 11.14
CA SER A 77 21.40 -5.61 12.25
C SER A 77 20.31 -6.07 13.22
N ARG A 78 19.05 -5.72 12.98
CA ARG A 78 17.92 -6.04 13.86
C ARG A 78 16.98 -7.03 13.20
N SER A 79 16.27 -7.82 14.00
CA SER A 79 15.25 -8.74 13.52
C SER A 79 14.01 -8.66 14.39
N TYR A 80 12.86 -8.62 13.73
CA TYR A 80 11.55 -8.41 14.34
C TYR A 80 10.64 -9.58 14.01
N ALA A 81 9.91 -10.07 15.00
CA ALA A 81 8.82 -11.02 14.78
C ALA A 81 7.53 -10.24 14.53
N LEU A 82 7.06 -10.28 13.30
CA LEU A 82 5.87 -9.56 12.84
C LEU A 82 4.64 -10.45 12.82
N ALA A 83 3.46 -9.82 13.02
CA ALA A 83 2.14 -10.42 13.02
C ALA A 83 1.18 -9.62 12.11
N PRO A 84 -0.01 -10.16 11.77
CA PRO A 84 -1.01 -9.41 11.00
C PRO A 84 -1.30 -8.04 11.62
N GLY A 85 -1.36 -7.01 10.78
CA GLY A 85 -1.51 -5.62 11.21
C GLY A 85 -0.18 -4.87 11.36
N ASP A 86 0.96 -5.55 11.38
CA ASP A 86 2.26 -4.90 11.36
C ASP A 86 2.56 -4.34 9.96
N TYR A 87 3.15 -3.15 9.91
CA TYR A 87 3.52 -2.46 8.69
C TYR A 87 4.88 -1.78 8.82
N GLY A 88 5.46 -1.39 7.72
CA GLY A 88 6.73 -0.68 7.75
C GLY A 88 7.13 -0.04 6.43
N ALA A 89 8.12 0.85 6.53
CA ALA A 89 8.79 1.49 5.41
C ALA A 89 10.28 1.14 5.40
N LEU A 90 10.75 0.56 4.32
CA LEU A 90 12.14 0.18 4.08
C LEU A 90 12.75 1.18 3.11
N LYS A 91 13.64 2.03 3.61
CA LYS A 91 14.26 3.10 2.82
C LYS A 91 15.13 2.54 1.70
N VAL A 92 15.35 3.34 0.67
CA VAL A 92 16.31 3.04 -0.39
C VAL A 92 17.65 2.61 0.21
N GLY A 93 18.16 1.44 -0.23
CA GLY A 93 19.43 0.89 0.22
C GLY A 93 19.41 0.20 1.60
N THR A 94 18.28 0.16 2.29
CA THR A 94 18.16 -0.58 3.57
C THR A 94 18.21 -2.08 3.31
N SER A 95 19.17 -2.77 3.94
CA SER A 95 19.28 -4.22 3.87
C SER A 95 18.14 -4.87 4.67
N HIS A 96 17.37 -5.74 4.02
CA HIS A 96 16.28 -6.46 4.68
C HIS A 96 16.06 -7.84 4.07
N GLY A 97 15.34 -8.69 4.81
CA GLY A 97 14.99 -10.02 4.34
C GLY A 97 13.95 -10.67 5.24
N TRP A 98 13.30 -11.70 4.73
CA TRP A 98 12.12 -12.31 5.33
C TRP A 98 12.33 -13.80 5.60
N ARG A 99 11.86 -14.28 6.75
CA ARG A 99 11.89 -15.69 7.09
C ARG A 99 10.62 -16.13 7.78
N ASN A 100 9.92 -17.07 7.19
CA ASN A 100 8.78 -17.73 7.84
C ASN A 100 9.28 -18.92 8.66
N VAL A 101 9.14 -18.84 9.98
CA VAL A 101 9.47 -19.93 10.92
C VAL A 101 8.23 -20.69 11.37
N GLY A 102 7.04 -20.30 10.90
CA GLY A 102 5.76 -20.94 11.20
C GLY A 102 5.43 -22.09 10.27
N ALA A 103 4.35 -22.78 10.59
CA ALA A 103 3.79 -23.89 9.80
C ALA A 103 2.84 -23.41 8.69
N GLU A 104 2.33 -22.17 8.79
CA GLU A 104 1.37 -21.60 7.87
C GLU A 104 2.03 -20.57 6.94
N PRO A 105 1.51 -20.39 5.72
CA PRO A 105 1.98 -19.33 4.83
C PRO A 105 1.77 -17.94 5.43
N VAL A 106 2.63 -17.02 5.02
CA VAL A 106 2.54 -15.59 5.37
C VAL A 106 2.22 -14.81 4.12
N SER A 107 1.38 -13.78 4.22
CA SER A 107 1.10 -12.88 3.11
C SER A 107 1.07 -11.42 3.54
N TRP A 108 1.56 -10.55 2.65
CA TRP A 108 1.56 -9.11 2.85
C TRP A 108 1.34 -8.36 1.54
N LEU A 109 0.81 -7.14 1.64
CA LEU A 109 0.84 -6.18 0.54
C LEU A 109 2.15 -5.42 0.60
N GLN A 110 2.75 -5.20 -0.55
CA GLN A 110 4.00 -4.48 -0.73
C GLN A 110 3.82 -3.37 -1.76
N ILE A 111 4.19 -2.15 -1.38
CA ILE A 111 4.35 -1.04 -2.31
C ILE A 111 5.83 -0.81 -2.57
N ALA A 112 6.18 -0.49 -3.80
CA ALA A 112 7.52 -0.04 -4.20
C ALA A 112 7.42 1.32 -4.90
N ALA A 113 8.28 2.27 -4.53
CA ALA A 113 8.34 3.59 -5.12
C ALA A 113 9.78 4.16 -5.17
N PRO A 114 10.25 4.63 -6.35
CA PRO A 114 9.60 4.50 -7.66
C PRO A 114 9.37 3.05 -8.05
N GLN A 115 8.52 2.82 -9.04
CA GLN A 115 8.21 1.49 -9.54
C GLN A 115 9.47 0.68 -9.84
N PRO A 116 9.53 -0.60 -9.41
CA PRO A 116 10.64 -1.49 -9.73
C PRO A 116 10.84 -1.64 -11.23
N LYS A 117 12.09 -1.72 -11.65
CA LYS A 117 12.40 -1.92 -13.07
C LYS A 117 11.90 -3.28 -13.57
N PRO A 118 11.41 -3.33 -14.81
CA PRO A 118 11.00 -4.58 -15.43
C PRO A 118 12.13 -5.61 -15.45
N VAL A 119 11.76 -6.89 -15.34
CA VAL A 119 12.72 -7.99 -15.47
C VAL A 119 13.44 -7.91 -16.81
N GLY A 120 14.77 -8.05 -16.80
CA GLY A 120 15.61 -7.94 -17.99
C GLY A 120 16.15 -6.54 -18.29
N ARG A 121 15.77 -5.54 -17.48
CA ARG A 121 16.42 -4.23 -17.45
C ARG A 121 17.56 -4.22 -16.44
N GLU A 122 18.16 -3.03 -16.20
CA GLU A 122 19.19 -2.86 -15.19
C GLU A 122 18.65 -3.26 -13.82
N ARG A 123 19.53 -3.89 -13.04
CA ARG A 123 19.14 -4.36 -11.70
C ARG A 123 18.83 -3.19 -10.77
N ASP A 124 17.80 -3.37 -9.95
CA ASP A 124 17.39 -2.48 -8.87
C ASP A 124 17.37 -3.18 -7.50
N THR A 125 17.71 -4.48 -7.49
CA THR A 125 17.75 -5.34 -6.31
C THR A 125 19.11 -6.05 -6.25
N PHE A 126 19.77 -6.01 -5.09
CA PHE A 126 21.12 -6.50 -4.88
C PHE A 126 21.21 -7.34 -3.62
N PHE A 127 21.96 -8.44 -3.64
CA PHE A 127 22.10 -9.39 -2.55
C PHE A 127 23.49 -9.30 -1.93
N PRO A 128 23.62 -8.94 -0.64
CA PRO A 128 24.88 -8.96 0.06
C PRO A 128 25.37 -10.40 0.27
N LYS A 129 26.69 -10.63 0.18
CA LYS A 129 27.28 -11.97 0.22
C LYS A 129 27.04 -12.74 1.53
N ASN A 130 26.81 -12.05 2.63
CA ASN A 130 26.72 -12.62 3.99
C ASN A 130 25.39 -12.29 4.68
N GLY A 131 24.32 -12.03 3.92
CA GLY A 131 23.03 -11.70 4.47
C GLY A 131 22.31 -12.94 5.03
N THR A 132 22.42 -13.17 6.33
CA THR A 132 21.70 -14.23 7.04
C THR A 132 20.51 -13.65 7.80
N ILE A 133 19.39 -14.36 7.76
CA ILE A 133 18.21 -14.02 8.54
C ILE A 133 18.13 -15.01 9.69
N PRO A 134 18.13 -14.56 10.96
CA PRO A 134 18.07 -15.45 12.12
C PRO A 134 16.74 -16.22 12.17
N ALA A 135 16.72 -17.30 12.92
CA ALA A 135 15.49 -18.07 13.18
C ALA A 135 14.70 -17.51 14.36
N GLU A 136 15.31 -16.64 15.14
CA GLU A 136 14.70 -16.00 16.31
C GLU A 136 14.77 -14.48 16.16
N ALA A 137 13.75 -13.80 16.65
CA ALA A 137 13.64 -12.35 16.58
C ALA A 137 12.86 -11.81 17.77
N THR A 138 13.08 -10.55 18.08
CA THR A 138 12.31 -9.82 19.09
C THR A 138 10.92 -9.49 18.55
N PRO A 139 9.83 -9.72 19.31
CA PRO A 139 8.52 -9.19 18.93
C PRO A 139 8.57 -7.68 18.73
N LEU A 140 7.79 -7.18 17.77
CA LEU A 140 7.67 -5.75 17.56
C LEU A 140 7.04 -5.11 18.82
N ASP A 141 7.79 -4.22 19.46
CA ASP A 141 7.24 -3.40 20.52
C ASP A 141 6.54 -2.17 19.90
N THR A 142 5.23 -2.26 19.75
CA THR A 142 4.41 -1.21 19.15
C THR A 142 4.36 0.07 19.98
N ALA A 143 4.69 0.01 21.28
CA ALA A 143 4.78 1.19 22.14
C ALA A 143 6.13 1.91 22.01
N ALA A 144 7.18 1.20 21.62
CA ALA A 144 8.53 1.74 21.43
C ALA A 144 8.81 2.25 20.00
N VAL A 145 7.87 2.12 19.07
CA VAL A 145 8.01 2.58 17.68
C VAL A 145 7.88 4.11 17.60
N SER A 146 8.78 4.80 18.25
CA SER A 146 8.99 6.23 18.02
C SER A 146 10.17 6.39 17.06
N GLY A 147 9.87 6.55 15.76
CA GLY A 147 10.87 6.94 14.75
C GLY A 147 11.57 5.81 14.00
N ASP A 148 11.26 4.54 14.24
CA ASP A 148 11.79 3.41 13.50
C ASP A 148 10.74 2.81 12.57
N LEU A 149 10.97 2.84 11.32
CA LEU A 149 10.49 2.15 10.12
C LEU A 149 9.27 1.21 10.23
N LEU A 150 8.79 0.82 11.42
CA LEU A 150 7.77 -0.18 11.66
C LEU A 150 6.67 0.34 12.58
N GLY A 151 5.44 -0.14 12.39
CA GLY A 151 4.29 0.16 13.23
C GLY A 151 3.28 -0.99 13.24
N HIS A 152 2.22 -0.83 14.03
CA HIS A 152 1.11 -1.77 14.10
C HIS A 152 -0.23 -1.04 13.97
N PHE A 153 -1.18 -1.63 13.26
CA PHE A 153 -2.54 -1.14 13.17
C PHE A 153 -3.52 -2.29 13.06
N ASP A 154 -4.37 -2.43 14.08
CA ASP A 154 -5.51 -3.34 14.04
C ASP A 154 -6.66 -2.69 13.26
N ILE A 155 -7.05 -3.30 12.15
CA ILE A 155 -8.17 -2.90 11.29
C ILE A 155 -9.46 -2.66 12.07
N GLY A 156 -9.70 -3.43 13.14
CA GLY A 156 -10.87 -3.29 14.01
C GLY A 156 -10.87 -2.00 14.86
N GLN A 157 -9.73 -1.32 14.96
CA GLN A 157 -9.52 -0.18 15.86
C GLN A 157 -9.27 1.15 15.14
N ILE A 158 -9.92 1.34 13.98
CA ILE A 158 -9.77 2.60 13.25
C ILE A 158 -10.21 3.80 14.12
N PRO A 159 -9.42 4.90 14.19
CA PRO A 159 -9.76 6.07 14.98
C PRO A 159 -11.11 6.68 14.56
N ARG A 160 -11.97 7.00 15.54
CA ARG A 160 -13.31 7.57 15.31
C ARG A 160 -13.38 9.09 15.60
N GLY A 161 -12.26 9.72 15.86
CA GLY A 161 -12.17 11.14 16.13
C GLY A 161 -11.57 11.97 15.00
N SER A 162 -10.99 13.11 15.36
CA SER A 162 -10.31 14.01 14.42
C SER A 162 -9.11 13.38 13.74
N GLU A 163 -8.48 12.39 14.37
CA GLU A 163 -7.32 11.68 13.83
C GLU A 163 -7.66 10.81 12.61
N GLY A 164 -8.92 10.35 12.51
CA GLY A 164 -9.42 9.59 11.38
C GLY A 164 -9.98 10.43 10.23
N ARG A 165 -9.94 11.76 10.31
CA ARG A 165 -10.50 12.67 9.30
C ARG A 165 -9.46 13.05 8.26
N MET A 166 -9.90 13.23 7.02
CA MET A 166 -9.06 13.81 5.97
C MET A 166 -8.79 15.29 6.28
N ALA A 167 -7.57 15.75 6.00
CA ALA A 167 -7.23 17.16 6.10
C ALA A 167 -8.08 17.96 5.10
N GLY A 168 -8.77 19.01 5.56
CA GLY A 168 -9.59 19.86 4.69
C GLY A 168 -11.08 19.90 5.04
N GLY A 169 -11.51 19.28 6.13
CA GLY A 169 -12.91 19.29 6.57
C GLY A 169 -13.51 17.89 6.49
N GLY A 170 -13.75 17.31 7.64
CA GLY A 170 -14.14 15.92 7.76
C GLY A 170 -15.40 15.60 7.00
N LEU A 171 -15.29 14.66 6.11
CA LEU A 171 -16.45 13.95 5.62
C LEU A 171 -16.91 13.04 6.76
N GLU A 172 -18.09 13.32 7.30
CA GLU A 172 -18.70 12.48 8.32
C GLU A 172 -18.80 11.05 7.79
N GLY A 173 -18.35 10.08 8.61
CA GLY A 173 -18.38 8.66 8.23
C GLY A 173 -17.20 8.18 7.38
N VAL A 174 -16.21 9.03 7.08
CA VAL A 174 -14.92 8.62 6.51
C VAL A 174 -13.89 8.57 7.62
N PHE A 175 -13.25 7.44 7.81
CA PHE A 175 -12.19 7.25 8.78
C PHE A 175 -10.93 6.78 8.08
N LEU A 176 -9.79 7.31 8.50
CA LEU A 176 -8.50 6.92 7.95
C LEU A 176 -7.42 6.81 9.03
N LYS A 177 -6.45 5.96 8.76
CA LYS A 177 -5.23 5.83 9.56
C LYS A 177 -4.02 5.92 8.63
N TRP A 178 -3.24 6.96 8.78
CA TRP A 178 -1.92 7.05 8.17
C TRP A 178 -1.00 6.01 8.81
N MET A 179 -0.45 5.12 8.02
CA MET A 179 0.46 4.08 8.47
C MET A 179 1.89 4.41 8.04
N ILE A 180 2.10 4.71 6.78
CA ILE A 180 3.40 5.06 6.23
C ILE A 180 3.33 6.48 5.67
N ASP A 181 4.13 7.36 6.22
CA ASP A 181 4.27 8.76 5.80
C ASP A 181 5.69 9.27 6.13
N GLU A 182 5.90 10.56 6.01
CA GLU A 182 7.16 11.20 6.34
C GLU A 182 7.54 11.10 7.82
N LYS A 183 6.57 10.88 8.73
CA LYS A 183 6.83 10.70 10.17
C LYS A 183 7.46 9.34 10.45
N LEU A 184 7.05 8.30 9.68
CA LEU A 184 7.68 6.99 9.70
C LEU A 184 9.01 6.99 8.89
N GLY A 185 9.34 8.09 8.24
CA GLY A 185 10.57 8.29 7.49
C GLY A 185 10.49 7.91 6.02
N ALA A 186 9.31 7.60 5.49
CA ALA A 186 9.09 7.40 4.06
C ALA A 186 9.32 8.70 3.28
N ARG A 187 9.87 8.59 2.07
CA ARG A 187 10.22 9.73 1.20
C ARG A 187 9.53 9.68 -0.15
N HIS A 188 9.23 8.49 -0.65
CA HIS A 188 8.73 8.29 -2.01
C HIS A 188 7.28 7.88 -2.07
N HIS A 189 6.73 7.28 -1.00
CA HIS A 189 5.36 6.80 -0.97
C HIS A 189 4.66 7.09 0.35
N ARG A 190 3.36 6.89 0.37
CA ARG A 190 2.53 6.82 1.58
C ARG A 190 1.64 5.58 1.52
N MET A 191 1.22 5.13 2.70
CA MET A 191 0.23 4.06 2.85
C MET A 191 -0.74 4.44 3.97
N LEU A 192 -2.01 4.27 3.71
CA LEU A 192 -3.04 4.50 4.70
C LEU A 192 -4.13 3.42 4.62
N PHE A 193 -4.87 3.33 5.69
CA PHE A 193 -6.08 2.53 5.78
C PHE A 193 -7.29 3.46 5.79
N ILE A 194 -8.31 3.11 5.02
CA ILE A 194 -9.56 3.87 4.91
C ILE A 194 -10.76 2.97 5.22
N GLU A 195 -11.73 3.56 5.90
CA GLU A 195 -13.07 3.00 6.12
C GLU A 195 -14.13 4.03 5.78
N TYR A 196 -15.10 3.66 4.93
CA TYR A 196 -16.32 4.43 4.71
C TYR A 196 -17.50 3.72 5.35
N GLN A 197 -18.30 4.48 6.10
CA GLN A 197 -19.58 4.00 6.62
C GLN A 197 -20.62 3.87 5.49
N PRO A 198 -21.69 3.08 5.66
CA PRO A 198 -22.78 2.98 4.68
C PRO A 198 -23.31 4.36 4.26
N GLY A 199 -23.51 4.54 2.95
CA GLY A 199 -24.04 5.77 2.36
C GLY A 199 -23.05 6.92 2.24
N VAL A 200 -21.80 6.75 2.67
CA VAL A 200 -20.76 7.78 2.58
C VAL A 200 -20.12 7.79 1.21
N SER A 201 -19.85 8.97 0.69
CA SER A 201 -19.11 9.16 -0.56
C SER A 201 -18.21 10.40 -0.50
N ILE A 202 -17.11 10.36 -1.27
CA ILE A 202 -16.28 11.53 -1.55
C ILE A 202 -16.58 12.00 -2.97
N GLY A 203 -16.68 13.32 -3.17
CA GLY A 203 -16.94 13.93 -4.46
C GLY A 203 -15.82 13.67 -5.48
N LEU A 204 -16.15 13.83 -6.76
CA LEU A 204 -15.19 13.70 -7.86
C LEU A 204 -14.01 14.65 -7.67
N HIS A 205 -12.82 14.10 -7.69
CA HIS A 205 -11.56 14.82 -7.52
C HIS A 205 -10.43 14.12 -8.26
N ASP A 206 -9.29 14.76 -8.37
CA ASP A 206 -8.06 14.18 -8.88
C ASP A 206 -6.83 14.62 -8.07
N HIS A 207 -5.69 14.02 -8.34
CA HIS A 207 -4.43 14.26 -7.67
C HIS A 207 -3.26 14.42 -8.64
N THR A 208 -2.17 14.98 -8.11
CA THR A 208 -0.87 15.10 -8.81
C THR A 208 0.04 13.88 -8.64
N PHE A 209 -0.48 12.80 -8.07
CA PHE A 209 0.21 11.54 -7.80
C PHE A 209 -0.66 10.36 -8.22
N GLU A 210 -0.09 9.18 -8.24
CA GLU A 210 -0.80 7.93 -8.50
C GLU A 210 -1.29 7.32 -7.19
N GLU A 211 -2.45 6.66 -7.23
CA GLU A 211 -3.00 5.92 -6.09
C GLU A 211 -3.30 4.48 -6.47
N SER A 212 -3.10 3.59 -5.52
CA SER A 212 -3.49 2.18 -5.63
C SER A 212 -4.33 1.79 -4.43
N TYR A 213 -5.37 0.99 -4.67
CA TYR A 213 -6.35 0.58 -3.67
C TYR A 213 -6.46 -0.94 -3.67
N PHE A 214 -6.40 -1.55 -2.50
CA PHE A 214 -6.67 -2.98 -2.32
C PHE A 214 -7.84 -3.15 -1.37
N ILE A 215 -8.97 -3.63 -1.89
CA ILE A 215 -10.20 -3.77 -1.10
C ILE A 215 -10.06 -4.97 -0.16
N LEU A 216 -10.26 -4.71 1.14
CA LEU A 216 -10.13 -5.70 2.21
C LEU A 216 -11.46 -6.25 2.68
N ASP A 217 -12.48 -5.39 2.78
CA ASP A 217 -13.79 -5.74 3.33
C ASP A 217 -14.89 -4.83 2.76
N GLY A 218 -16.10 -5.35 2.65
CA GLY A 218 -17.26 -4.62 2.12
C GLY A 218 -17.25 -4.43 0.60
N GLU A 219 -18.11 -3.56 0.11
CA GLU A 219 -18.26 -3.24 -1.31
C GLU A 219 -18.27 -1.73 -1.52
N VAL A 220 -17.60 -1.24 -2.54
CA VAL A 220 -17.53 0.18 -2.89
C VAL A 220 -17.81 0.41 -4.36
N GLU A 221 -18.66 1.38 -4.68
CA GLU A 221 -18.78 1.89 -6.05
C GLU A 221 -17.65 2.91 -6.28
N ALA A 222 -16.76 2.60 -7.21
CA ALA A 222 -15.71 3.51 -7.67
C ALA A 222 -16.11 4.13 -9.01
N THR A 223 -16.09 5.44 -9.11
CA THR A 223 -16.21 6.16 -10.39
C THR A 223 -14.82 6.61 -10.80
N LEU A 224 -14.29 6.10 -11.91
CA LEU A 224 -12.95 6.39 -12.42
C LEU A 224 -13.03 6.89 -13.86
N ASP A 225 -12.61 8.13 -14.13
CA ASP A 225 -12.73 8.79 -15.44
C ASP A 225 -14.13 8.62 -16.06
N GLY A 226 -15.18 8.80 -15.25
CA GLY A 226 -16.59 8.69 -15.64
C GLY A 226 -17.14 7.27 -15.79
N ARG A 227 -16.35 6.23 -15.55
CA ARG A 227 -16.79 4.84 -15.55
C ARG A 227 -17.01 4.32 -14.13
N LYS A 228 -18.08 3.56 -13.92
CA LYS A 228 -18.45 2.99 -12.62
C LYS A 228 -18.05 1.52 -12.52
N TYR A 229 -17.51 1.17 -11.37
CA TYR A 229 -17.09 -0.18 -11.01
C TYR A 229 -17.58 -0.50 -9.60
N LEU A 230 -18.07 -1.72 -9.38
CA LEU A 230 -18.32 -2.23 -8.03
C LEU A 230 -17.13 -3.07 -7.59
N ALA A 231 -16.36 -2.53 -6.66
CA ALA A 231 -15.18 -3.21 -6.13
C ALA A 231 -15.51 -3.92 -4.81
N LYS A 232 -14.93 -5.12 -4.62
CA LYS A 232 -15.16 -6.07 -3.53
C LYS A 232 -13.83 -6.55 -2.97
N PRO A 233 -13.79 -7.28 -1.85
CA PRO A 233 -12.55 -7.84 -1.32
C PRO A 233 -11.72 -8.58 -2.38
N GLY A 234 -10.43 -8.27 -2.42
CA GLY A 234 -9.49 -8.77 -3.43
C GLY A 234 -9.45 -7.97 -4.74
N HIS A 235 -10.36 -7.00 -4.95
CA HIS A 235 -10.21 -6.07 -6.08
C HIS A 235 -9.07 -5.10 -5.83
N VAL A 236 -8.42 -4.76 -6.94
CA VAL A 236 -7.35 -3.77 -7.03
C VAL A 236 -7.78 -2.68 -7.98
N LEU A 237 -7.66 -1.43 -7.54
CA LEU A 237 -7.87 -0.27 -8.39
C LEU A 237 -6.58 0.55 -8.41
N TRP A 238 -6.34 1.23 -9.51
CA TRP A 238 -5.25 2.19 -9.64
C TRP A 238 -5.74 3.41 -10.40
N THR A 239 -5.36 4.59 -9.93
CA THR A 239 -5.60 5.88 -10.57
C THR A 239 -4.28 6.57 -10.88
N GLY A 240 -4.06 6.88 -12.13
CA GLY A 240 -2.92 7.67 -12.59
C GLY A 240 -3.11 9.16 -12.30
N VAL A 241 -2.03 9.93 -12.41
CA VAL A 241 -2.04 11.38 -12.26
C VAL A 241 -3.16 12.01 -13.08
N GLY A 242 -4.00 12.83 -12.41
CA GLY A 242 -5.13 13.52 -13.05
C GLY A 242 -6.32 12.62 -13.41
N CYS A 243 -6.36 11.37 -12.98
CA CYS A 243 -7.55 10.53 -13.08
C CYS A 243 -8.65 11.09 -12.19
N VAL A 244 -9.75 11.54 -12.76
CA VAL A 244 -10.90 12.02 -11.98
C VAL A 244 -11.63 10.82 -11.38
N HIS A 245 -11.73 10.78 -10.05
CA HIS A 245 -12.31 9.64 -9.37
C HIS A 245 -13.15 10.02 -8.14
N ALA A 246 -13.98 9.08 -7.71
CA ALA A 246 -14.80 9.15 -6.50
C ALA A 246 -15.13 7.75 -6.01
N PHE A 247 -15.32 7.61 -4.71
CA PHE A 247 -15.75 6.37 -4.08
C PHE A 247 -17.03 6.59 -3.27
N ALA A 248 -17.96 5.62 -3.34
CA ALA A 248 -19.19 5.63 -2.58
C ALA A 248 -19.45 4.25 -1.96
N ASN A 249 -19.67 4.19 -0.67
CA ASN A 249 -20.15 2.97 -0.02
C ASN A 249 -21.64 2.83 -0.28
N VAL A 250 -22.00 1.97 -1.24
CA VAL A 250 -23.38 1.66 -1.61
C VAL A 250 -23.95 0.44 -0.85
N GLY A 251 -23.12 -0.18 0.00
CA GLY A 251 -23.49 -1.34 0.81
C GLY A 251 -24.19 -0.98 2.12
N GLN A 252 -24.48 -2.01 2.92
CA GLN A 252 -25.11 -1.87 4.25
C GLN A 252 -24.10 -2.02 5.40
N ALA A 253 -22.87 -2.35 5.11
CA ALA A 253 -21.75 -2.49 6.05
C ALA A 253 -20.61 -1.52 5.69
N PRO A 254 -19.72 -1.20 6.63
CA PRO A 254 -18.51 -0.44 6.30
C PRO A 254 -17.71 -1.12 5.20
N VAL A 255 -17.13 -0.32 4.31
CA VAL A 255 -16.13 -0.80 3.34
C VAL A 255 -14.75 -0.34 3.78
N ARG A 256 -13.74 -1.18 3.56
CA ARG A 256 -12.36 -0.97 4.01
C ARG A 256 -11.36 -1.33 2.94
N TRP A 257 -10.33 -0.49 2.80
CA TRP A 257 -9.23 -0.77 1.89
C TRP A 257 -7.90 -0.22 2.39
N LEU A 258 -6.82 -0.80 1.89
CA LEU A 258 -5.49 -0.20 1.94
C LEU A 258 -5.31 0.67 0.70
N GLU A 259 -4.84 1.89 0.93
CA GLU A 259 -4.53 2.86 -0.11
C GLU A 259 -3.06 3.22 -0.03
N THR A 260 -2.44 3.26 -1.19
CA THR A 260 -1.04 3.67 -1.32
C THR A 260 -0.91 4.70 -2.41
N PHE A 261 -0.01 5.65 -2.26
CA PHE A 261 0.27 6.62 -3.29
C PHE A 261 1.74 7.04 -3.40
N ALA A 262 2.13 7.36 -4.61
CA ALA A 262 3.45 7.83 -4.99
C ALA A 262 3.35 8.77 -6.22
N PRO A 263 4.30 9.73 -6.36
CA PRO A 263 5.28 10.13 -5.36
C PRO A 263 4.62 10.79 -4.14
N GLN A 264 5.40 11.09 -3.11
CA GLN A 264 4.93 11.87 -1.96
C GLN A 264 4.24 13.15 -2.45
N PRO A 265 2.99 13.45 -2.00
CA PRO A 265 2.26 14.61 -2.45
C PRO A 265 2.93 15.92 -2.00
N PRO A 266 2.71 17.03 -2.73
CA PRO A 266 3.12 18.34 -2.27
C PRO A 266 2.43 18.70 -0.95
N ALA A 267 2.99 19.68 -0.22
CA ALA A 267 2.43 20.12 1.07
C ALA A 267 1.04 20.77 0.95
N GLU A 268 0.74 21.36 -0.20
CA GLU A 268 -0.49 22.10 -0.45
C GLU A 268 -1.12 21.70 -1.79
N ASN A 269 -2.42 21.98 -1.95
CA ASN A 269 -3.18 21.76 -3.20
C ASN A 269 -3.16 20.29 -3.67
N VAL A 270 -3.27 19.37 -2.71
CA VAL A 270 -3.21 17.93 -2.97
C VAL A 270 -4.44 17.45 -3.72
N PHE A 271 -5.63 17.96 -3.35
CA PHE A 271 -6.92 17.59 -3.93
C PHE A 271 -7.42 18.66 -4.88
N ARG A 272 -7.98 18.25 -6.01
CA ARG A 272 -8.63 19.12 -6.98
C ARG A 272 -10.08 18.67 -7.20
N PHE A 273 -10.99 19.18 -6.39
CA PHE A 273 -12.41 18.83 -6.50
C PHE A 273 -13.05 19.49 -7.71
N VAL A 274 -13.70 18.68 -8.56
CA VAL A 274 -14.36 19.15 -9.79
C VAL A 274 -15.39 20.23 -9.50
N ALA A 275 -16.21 20.04 -8.46
CA ALA A 275 -17.26 21.00 -8.09
C ALA A 275 -16.71 22.40 -7.72
N GLU A 276 -15.55 22.47 -7.08
CA GLU A 276 -14.91 23.74 -6.73
C GLU A 276 -14.43 24.50 -7.97
N TRP A 277 -13.85 23.78 -8.93
CA TRP A 277 -13.39 24.37 -10.18
C TRP A 277 -14.56 24.79 -11.10
N GLU A 278 -15.65 24.01 -11.13
CA GLU A 278 -16.87 24.41 -11.82
C GLU A 278 -17.52 25.65 -11.20
N GLN A 279 -17.51 25.77 -9.87
CA GLN A 279 -17.95 26.99 -9.21
C GLN A 279 -17.05 28.18 -9.59
N ARG A 280 -15.73 27.97 -9.55
CA ARG A 280 -14.79 29.04 -9.92
C ARG A 280 -14.94 29.48 -11.36
N ALA A 281 -15.19 28.54 -12.27
CA ALA A 281 -15.45 28.86 -13.67
C ALA A 281 -16.68 29.78 -13.83
N ARG A 282 -17.80 29.44 -13.15
CA ARG A 282 -19.03 30.28 -13.16
C ARG A 282 -18.77 31.68 -12.60
N GLU A 283 -17.99 31.81 -11.51
CA GLU A 283 -17.62 33.13 -10.98
C GLU A 283 -16.83 33.98 -11.97
N LEU A 284 -15.92 33.33 -12.74
CA LEU A 284 -15.12 34.02 -13.76
C LEU A 284 -15.93 34.41 -15.01
N GLU A 285 -16.98 33.66 -15.31
CA GLU A 285 -17.90 33.94 -16.43
C GLU A 285 -18.94 34.99 -16.07
N GLY A 286 -19.04 35.40 -14.81
CA GLY A 286 -19.95 36.47 -14.35
C GLY A 286 -21.38 36.00 -14.10
N HIS A 287 -21.56 34.71 -13.79
CA HIS A 287 -22.85 34.12 -13.47
C HIS A 287 -23.01 33.81 -11.99
#